data_40b76816eb0922c322f8367e9bbc09fb
#
_entry.id   40b76816eb0922c322f8367e9bbc09fb
#
_cell.length_a   1.000
_cell.length_b   1.000
_cell.length_c   1.000
_cell.angle_alpha   90.00
_cell.angle_beta   90.00
_cell.angle_gamma   90.00
#
_symmetry.space_group_name_H-M   'P 1'
#
loop_
_entity.id
_entity.type
_entity.pdbx_description
1 polymer ?
#
loop_
_entity_poly.entity_id
_entity_poly.type
_entity_poly.pdbx_seq_one_letter_code
_entity_poly.pdbx_strand_id
1 'polypeptide(L)'
;MFLLGLSSMLVTFPAEAQQGPRIAHQSIEGRPFSPAIQVGKTYWLSGKLGATGQTREMNEGRTAAETHNIMRSFQELLGELGMDLSNIVSATVYLTDIADFSEMNAAYTQYFPREAPARVTVAVAGLVGGAKLEISFIAVED
;
A
#
# COMPACT_ATOMS: atom_id res chain seq x y z
N MET A 1 67.10 7.55 11.72
CA MET A 1 66.17 6.41 11.77
C MET A 1 64.78 6.97 12.15
N PHE A 2 64.00 7.33 11.12
CA PHE A 2 62.64 7.91 11.32
C PHE A 2 61.61 6.79 11.34
N LEU A 3 60.96 6.61 12.48
CA LEU A 3 59.77 5.73 12.55
C LEU A 3 58.53 6.51 12.05
N LEU A 4 58.02 6.10 10.89
CA LEU A 4 56.69 6.52 10.45
C LEU A 4 55.63 5.73 11.23
N GLY A 5 54.93 6.41 12.12
CA GLY A 5 53.77 5.88 12.81
C GLY A 5 52.57 5.77 11.81
N LEU A 6 52.18 4.57 11.41
CA LEU A 6 50.91 4.36 10.76
C LEU A 6 49.78 4.55 11.74
N SER A 7 49.11 5.71 11.66
CA SER A 7 47.82 5.92 12.34
C SER A 7 46.73 5.18 11.58
N SER A 8 46.27 4.04 12.07
CA SER A 8 45.11 3.33 11.50
C SER A 8 43.85 4.09 11.86
N MET A 9 43.27 4.76 10.89
CA MET A 9 41.97 5.39 11.01
C MET A 9 40.90 4.27 11.03
N LEU A 10 40.35 3.95 12.20
CA LEU A 10 39.18 3.09 12.33
C LEU A 10 37.99 3.83 11.74
N VAL A 11 37.58 3.46 10.54
CA VAL A 11 36.30 3.86 9.97
C VAL A 11 35.22 3.03 10.67
N THR A 12 34.58 3.61 11.68
CA THR A 12 33.40 3.00 12.27
C THR A 12 32.22 3.24 11.32
N PHE A 13 31.80 2.20 10.61
CA PHE A 13 30.50 2.21 9.93
C PHE A 13 29.42 2.32 11.00
N PRO A 14 28.41 3.20 10.83
CA PRO A 14 27.26 3.20 11.73
C PRO A 14 26.67 1.79 11.74
N ALA A 15 26.40 1.27 12.95
CA ALA A 15 25.73 -0.02 13.08
C ALA A 15 24.50 -0.03 12.18
N GLU A 16 24.37 -1.10 11.38
CA GLU A 16 23.25 -1.33 10.49
C GLU A 16 21.95 -0.88 11.16
N ALA A 17 21.15 -0.14 10.41
CA ALA A 17 19.79 0.14 10.81
C ALA A 17 19.12 -1.20 11.07
N GLN A 18 19.02 -1.61 12.34
CA GLN A 18 18.33 -2.81 12.73
C GLN A 18 16.90 -2.68 12.23
N GLN A 19 16.58 -3.46 11.23
CA GLN A 19 15.19 -3.60 10.82
C GLN A 19 14.42 -4.02 12.07
N GLY A 20 13.47 -3.19 12.50
CA GLY A 20 12.66 -3.46 13.68
C GLY A 20 11.95 -4.82 13.57
N PRO A 21 11.40 -5.35 14.66
CA PRO A 21 10.65 -6.60 14.63
C PRO A 21 9.48 -6.49 13.65
N ARG A 22 9.12 -7.61 13.02
CA ARG A 22 7.91 -7.70 12.23
C ARG A 22 6.69 -7.63 13.14
N ILE A 23 5.84 -6.62 12.95
CA ILE A 23 4.60 -6.42 13.71
C ILE A 23 3.41 -6.60 12.76
N ALA A 24 2.47 -7.47 13.14
CA ALA A 24 1.22 -7.63 12.42
C ALA A 24 0.13 -6.78 13.08
N HIS A 25 -0.48 -5.88 12.32
CA HIS A 25 -1.54 -5.00 12.80
C HIS A 25 -2.91 -5.58 12.47
N GLN A 26 -3.86 -5.46 13.38
CA GLN A 26 -5.27 -5.88 13.25
C GLN A 26 -5.44 -7.35 12.79
N SER A 27 -4.49 -8.20 13.16
CA SER A 27 -4.59 -9.63 12.85
C SER A 27 -5.81 -10.24 13.51
N ILE A 28 -6.57 -11.00 12.74
CA ILE A 28 -7.74 -11.74 13.22
C ILE A 28 -7.36 -13.22 13.25
N GLU A 29 -7.58 -13.87 14.39
CA GLU A 29 -7.34 -15.29 14.53
C GLU A 29 -8.10 -16.10 13.45
N GLY A 30 -7.42 -17.07 12.84
CA GLY A 30 -7.96 -17.88 11.74
C GLY A 30 -7.91 -17.24 10.35
N ARG A 31 -7.52 -15.97 10.20
CA ARG A 31 -7.25 -15.39 8.88
C ARG A 31 -5.83 -15.69 8.43
N PRO A 32 -5.61 -16.06 7.15
CA PRO A 32 -4.28 -16.38 6.61
C PRO A 32 -3.41 -15.15 6.31
N PHE A 33 -3.89 -13.94 6.58
CA PHE A 33 -3.19 -12.67 6.33
C PHE A 33 -3.56 -11.61 7.38
N SER A 34 -2.70 -10.61 7.52
CA SER A 34 -2.92 -9.42 8.36
C SER A 34 -3.26 -8.22 7.49
N PRO A 35 -4.13 -7.29 7.90
CA PRO A 35 -4.41 -6.05 7.19
C PRO A 35 -3.18 -5.21 6.91
N ALA A 36 -2.22 -5.18 7.85
CA ALA A 36 -0.92 -4.53 7.65
C ALA A 36 0.20 -5.27 8.38
N ILE A 37 1.38 -5.25 7.78
CA ILE A 37 2.65 -5.73 8.39
C ILE A 37 3.59 -4.53 8.46
N GLN A 38 4.13 -4.26 9.65
CA GLN A 38 5.15 -3.25 9.87
C GLN A 38 6.52 -3.88 10.08
N VAL A 39 7.55 -3.28 9.46
CA VAL A 39 8.96 -3.53 9.76
C VAL A 39 9.67 -2.17 9.77
N GLY A 40 10.18 -1.77 10.92
CA GLY A 40 10.69 -0.41 11.10
C GLY A 40 9.60 0.62 10.85
N LYS A 41 9.85 1.58 9.96
CA LYS A 41 8.89 2.61 9.54
C LYS A 41 8.05 2.21 8.31
N THR A 42 8.26 1.04 7.73
CA THR A 42 7.58 0.60 6.51
C THR A 42 6.41 -0.32 6.82
N TYR A 43 5.27 -0.05 6.20
CA TYR A 43 4.03 -0.80 6.34
C TYR A 43 3.63 -1.38 4.98
N TRP A 44 3.49 -2.69 4.91
CA TRP A 44 2.88 -3.41 3.78
C TRP A 44 1.41 -3.61 4.08
N LEU A 45 0.55 -2.95 3.30
CA LEU A 45 -0.89 -3.02 3.46
C LEU A 45 -1.45 -4.07 2.50
N SER A 46 -2.22 -5.01 3.03
CA SER A 46 -2.87 -6.06 2.24
C SER A 46 -3.84 -5.48 1.21
N GLY A 47 -3.99 -6.17 0.08
CA GLY A 47 -4.93 -5.80 -0.95
C GLY A 47 -6.36 -5.68 -0.42
N LYS A 48 -7.08 -4.65 -0.86
CA LYS A 48 -8.48 -4.42 -0.57
C LYS A 48 -9.31 -4.47 -1.85
N LEU A 49 -10.40 -5.18 -1.78
CA LEU A 49 -11.41 -5.29 -2.84
C LEU A 49 -12.51 -4.25 -2.61
N GLY A 50 -12.98 -3.61 -3.69
CA GLY A 50 -14.02 -2.60 -3.62
C GLY A 50 -15.46 -3.14 -3.71
N ALA A 51 -15.61 -4.43 -4.05
CA ALA A 51 -16.91 -5.03 -4.27
C ALA A 51 -17.71 -5.19 -2.98
N THR A 52 -18.92 -4.64 -3.00
CA THR A 52 -19.97 -4.82 -1.99
C THR A 52 -21.21 -5.43 -2.66
N GLY A 53 -22.24 -5.80 -1.90
CA GLY A 53 -23.53 -6.19 -2.47
C GLY A 53 -24.06 -5.10 -3.40
N GLN A 54 -24.00 -3.83 -2.96
CA GLN A 54 -24.49 -2.71 -3.75
C GLN A 54 -23.69 -2.46 -5.03
N THR A 55 -22.35 -2.51 -4.99
CA THR A 55 -21.54 -2.27 -6.19
C THR A 55 -21.72 -3.39 -7.23
N ARG A 56 -21.99 -4.63 -6.80
CA ARG A 56 -22.22 -5.75 -7.71
C ARG A 56 -23.50 -5.61 -8.54
N GLU A 57 -24.46 -4.84 -8.06
CA GLU A 57 -25.74 -4.57 -8.74
C GLU A 57 -25.65 -3.39 -9.73
N MET A 58 -24.54 -2.65 -9.74
CA MET A 58 -24.35 -1.51 -10.62
C MET A 58 -23.99 -1.94 -12.04
N ASN A 59 -24.64 -1.36 -13.03
CA ASN A 59 -24.32 -1.54 -14.45
C ASN A 59 -23.27 -0.53 -14.95
N GLU A 60 -23.33 0.70 -14.43
CA GLU A 60 -22.43 1.82 -14.79
C GLU A 60 -21.81 2.41 -13.52
N GLY A 61 -20.64 3.05 -13.64
CA GLY A 61 -19.95 3.68 -12.52
C GLY A 61 -19.46 2.72 -11.44
N ARG A 62 -19.48 1.42 -11.70
CA ARG A 62 -19.14 0.40 -10.72
C ARG A 62 -17.67 0.45 -10.34
N THR A 63 -16.78 0.61 -11.31
CA THR A 63 -15.33 0.67 -11.08
C THR A 63 -14.94 1.88 -10.24
N ALA A 64 -15.57 3.05 -10.51
CA ALA A 64 -15.38 4.25 -9.68
C ALA A 64 -15.89 4.02 -8.23
N ALA A 65 -17.07 3.43 -8.07
CA ALA A 65 -17.65 3.14 -6.76
C ALA A 65 -16.77 2.18 -5.95
N GLU A 66 -16.28 1.11 -6.57
CA GLU A 66 -15.34 0.17 -5.94
C GLU A 66 -14.02 0.85 -5.58
N THR A 67 -13.49 1.74 -6.45
CA THR A 67 -12.29 2.53 -6.16
C THR A 67 -12.50 3.40 -4.92
N HIS A 68 -13.61 4.12 -4.81
CA HIS A 68 -13.94 4.92 -3.63
C HIS A 68 -14.07 4.07 -2.36
N ASN A 69 -14.66 2.89 -2.45
CA ASN A 69 -14.77 1.98 -1.29
C ASN A 69 -13.39 1.55 -0.79
N ILE A 70 -12.49 1.18 -1.71
CA ILE A 70 -11.10 0.81 -1.39
C ILE A 70 -10.39 1.97 -0.71
N MET A 71 -10.44 3.16 -1.31
CA MET A 71 -9.70 4.31 -0.80
C MET A 71 -10.17 4.73 0.59
N ARG A 72 -11.49 4.76 0.84
CA ARG A 72 -12.02 5.01 2.18
C ARG A 72 -11.57 3.98 3.20
N SER A 73 -11.58 2.71 2.83
CA SER A 73 -11.11 1.64 3.70
C SER A 73 -9.62 1.72 4.04
N PHE A 74 -8.80 2.28 3.14
CA PHE A 74 -7.39 2.57 3.45
C PHE A 74 -7.23 3.83 4.29
N GLN A 75 -8.05 4.86 4.11
CA GLN A 75 -8.05 6.02 5.00
C GLN A 75 -8.36 5.63 6.45
N GLU A 76 -9.35 4.75 6.64
CA GLU A 76 -9.67 4.20 7.96
C GLU A 76 -8.49 3.43 8.56
N LEU A 77 -7.92 2.46 7.81
CA LEU A 77 -6.79 1.65 8.27
C LEU A 77 -5.56 2.51 8.61
N LEU A 78 -5.21 3.45 7.74
CA LEU A 78 -4.07 4.35 7.97
C LEU A 78 -4.31 5.25 9.18
N GLY A 79 -5.53 5.79 9.34
CA GLY A 79 -5.90 6.59 10.50
C GLY A 79 -5.75 5.84 11.83
N GLU A 80 -6.13 4.56 11.87
CA GLU A 80 -5.92 3.69 13.04
C GLU A 80 -4.43 3.40 13.32
N LEU A 81 -3.58 3.48 12.28
CA LEU A 81 -2.13 3.35 12.39
C LEU A 81 -1.41 4.68 12.65
N GLY A 82 -2.15 5.80 12.81
CA GLY A 82 -1.59 7.13 13.02
C GLY A 82 -1.04 7.80 11.76
N MET A 83 -1.43 7.32 10.58
CA MET A 83 -1.00 7.77 9.25
C MET A 83 -2.17 8.29 8.42
N ASP A 84 -1.87 8.81 7.24
CA ASP A 84 -2.85 9.16 6.22
C ASP A 84 -2.37 8.77 4.80
N LEU A 85 -3.10 9.17 3.76
CA LEU A 85 -2.76 8.83 2.37
C LEU A 85 -1.42 9.42 1.91
N SER A 86 -0.92 10.48 2.54
CA SER A 86 0.39 11.08 2.20
C SER A 86 1.57 10.18 2.59
N ASN A 87 1.37 9.24 3.51
CA ASN A 87 2.36 8.25 3.89
C ASN A 87 2.52 7.13 2.85
N ILE A 88 1.60 7.02 1.87
CA ILE A 88 1.67 5.99 0.83
C ILE A 88 2.78 6.34 -0.17
N VAL A 89 3.72 5.43 -0.35
CA VAL A 89 4.86 5.58 -1.28
C VAL A 89 4.72 4.72 -2.52
N SER A 90 3.96 3.62 -2.45
CA SER A 90 3.77 2.70 -3.58
C SER A 90 2.37 2.11 -3.61
N ALA A 91 1.82 1.98 -4.81
CA ALA A 91 0.50 1.42 -5.09
C ALA A 91 0.59 0.34 -6.18
N THR A 92 -0.13 -0.75 -5.99
CA THR A 92 -0.38 -1.73 -7.04
C THR A 92 -1.88 -1.88 -7.23
N VAL A 93 -2.34 -1.66 -8.46
CA VAL A 93 -3.74 -1.75 -8.86
C VAL A 93 -3.93 -2.94 -9.79
N TYR A 94 -4.83 -3.82 -9.44
CA TYR A 94 -5.24 -4.98 -10.24
C TYR A 94 -6.65 -4.72 -10.76
N LEU A 95 -6.84 -4.77 -12.07
CA LEU A 95 -8.13 -4.63 -12.75
C LEU A 95 -8.53 -5.96 -13.38
N THR A 96 -9.81 -6.32 -13.35
CA THR A 96 -10.32 -7.48 -14.10
C THR A 96 -10.50 -7.18 -15.59
N ASP A 97 -10.55 -5.88 -15.96
CA ASP A 97 -10.60 -5.42 -17.35
C ASP A 97 -9.78 -4.11 -17.46
N ILE A 98 -8.83 -4.07 -18.38
CA ILE A 98 -8.02 -2.87 -18.62
C ILE A 98 -8.86 -1.71 -19.17
N ALA A 99 -10.01 -1.98 -19.78
CA ALA A 99 -10.93 -0.94 -20.24
C ALA A 99 -11.49 -0.09 -19.09
N ASP A 100 -11.51 -0.62 -17.86
CA ASP A 100 -11.94 0.08 -16.65
C ASP A 100 -10.88 1.08 -16.13
N PHE A 101 -9.66 1.14 -16.74
CA PHE A 101 -8.57 1.99 -16.28
C PHE A 101 -8.95 3.47 -16.15
N SER A 102 -9.62 4.02 -17.15
CA SER A 102 -9.96 5.46 -17.16
C SER A 102 -10.93 5.82 -16.03
N GLU A 103 -11.92 4.97 -15.78
CA GLU A 103 -12.91 5.16 -14.71
C GLU A 103 -12.25 5.03 -13.32
N MET A 104 -11.45 3.96 -13.11
CA MET A 104 -10.66 3.78 -11.90
C MET A 104 -9.76 4.99 -11.67
N ASN A 105 -9.02 5.44 -12.69
CA ASN A 105 -8.04 6.51 -12.55
C ASN A 105 -8.71 7.85 -12.21
N ALA A 106 -9.87 8.16 -12.78
CA ALA A 106 -10.62 9.38 -12.46
C ALA A 106 -11.08 9.42 -10.99
N ALA A 107 -11.46 8.28 -10.42
CA ALA A 107 -11.80 8.15 -9.00
C ALA A 107 -10.54 8.20 -8.11
N TYR A 108 -9.49 7.46 -8.47
CA TYR A 108 -8.24 7.34 -7.70
C TYR A 108 -7.53 8.69 -7.52
N THR A 109 -7.41 9.49 -8.58
CA THR A 109 -6.68 10.77 -8.55
C THR A 109 -7.28 11.79 -7.60
N GLN A 110 -8.55 11.67 -7.23
CA GLN A 110 -9.20 12.55 -6.24
C GLN A 110 -8.59 12.41 -4.84
N TYR A 111 -7.97 11.29 -4.54
CA TYR A 111 -7.32 11.01 -3.26
C TYR A 111 -5.86 11.46 -3.19
N PHE A 112 -5.25 11.75 -4.34
CA PHE A 112 -3.86 12.19 -4.46
C PHE A 112 -3.78 13.47 -5.31
N PRO A 113 -4.27 14.61 -4.79
CA PRO A 113 -4.28 15.87 -5.54
C PRO A 113 -2.88 16.48 -5.73
N ARG A 114 -1.91 16.01 -4.95
CA ARG A 114 -0.48 16.36 -5.02
C ARG A 114 0.32 15.09 -4.68
N GLU A 115 1.57 15.02 -5.12
CA GLU A 115 2.55 14.00 -4.71
C GLU A 115 1.98 12.56 -4.68
N ALA A 116 1.42 12.13 -5.81
CA ALA A 116 0.89 10.78 -5.92
C ALA A 116 2.01 9.72 -5.74
N PRO A 117 1.72 8.57 -5.12
CA PRO A 117 2.70 7.50 -4.96
C PRO A 117 3.12 6.89 -6.31
N ALA A 118 4.28 6.25 -6.32
CA ALA A 118 4.63 5.37 -7.44
C ALA A 118 3.55 4.30 -7.62
N ARG A 119 3.12 4.04 -8.88
CA ARG A 119 2.02 3.10 -9.13
C ARG A 119 2.27 2.16 -10.30
N VAL A 120 1.88 0.90 -10.10
CA VAL A 120 1.71 -0.09 -11.17
C VAL A 120 0.23 -0.40 -11.30
N THR A 121 -0.26 -0.51 -12.54
CA THR A 121 -1.62 -0.94 -12.84
C THR A 121 -1.56 -2.04 -13.89
N VAL A 122 -2.20 -3.17 -13.60
CA VAL A 122 -2.22 -4.36 -14.49
C VAL A 122 -3.63 -4.94 -14.56
N ALA A 123 -3.93 -5.59 -15.68
CA ALA A 123 -5.10 -6.44 -15.80
C ALA A 123 -4.77 -7.85 -15.33
N VAL A 124 -5.72 -8.50 -14.64
CA VAL A 124 -5.63 -9.86 -14.12
C VAL A 124 -6.78 -10.70 -14.63
N ALA A 125 -6.63 -12.03 -14.61
CA ALA A 125 -7.64 -12.97 -15.10
C ALA A 125 -8.95 -12.95 -14.29
N GLY A 126 -8.90 -12.52 -13.02
CA GLY A 126 -10.06 -12.40 -12.14
C GLY A 126 -9.68 -12.02 -10.73
N LEU A 127 -10.64 -11.56 -9.96
CA LEU A 127 -10.53 -11.23 -8.54
C LEU A 127 -11.62 -11.94 -7.74
N VAL A 128 -11.29 -12.27 -6.48
CA VAL A 128 -12.25 -12.93 -5.60
C VAL A 128 -13.47 -12.05 -5.33
N GLY A 129 -14.60 -12.69 -5.05
CA GLY A 129 -15.85 -11.99 -4.74
C GLY A 129 -16.43 -11.19 -5.91
N GLY A 130 -15.97 -11.41 -7.16
CA GLY A 130 -16.44 -10.72 -8.33
C GLY A 130 -16.13 -9.22 -8.36
N ALA A 131 -15.06 -8.80 -7.69
CA ALA A 131 -14.61 -7.40 -7.70
C ALA A 131 -14.08 -6.99 -9.07
N LYS A 132 -14.24 -5.71 -9.42
CA LYS A 132 -13.66 -5.08 -10.61
C LYS A 132 -12.18 -4.75 -10.43
N LEU A 133 -11.79 -4.41 -9.20
CA LEU A 133 -10.41 -4.07 -8.88
C LEU A 133 -10.04 -4.43 -7.45
N GLU A 134 -8.74 -4.55 -7.25
CA GLU A 134 -8.06 -4.64 -5.97
C GLU A 134 -6.92 -3.64 -5.94
N ILE A 135 -6.65 -3.04 -4.79
CA ILE A 135 -5.50 -2.16 -4.61
C ILE A 135 -4.74 -2.60 -3.36
N SER A 136 -3.42 -2.62 -3.43
CA SER A 136 -2.51 -2.75 -2.29
C SER A 136 -1.56 -1.56 -2.24
N PHE A 137 -1.07 -1.23 -1.02
CA PHE A 137 -0.16 -0.12 -0.79
C PHE A 137 1.06 -0.52 0.05
N ILE A 138 2.13 0.25 -0.12
CA ILE A 138 3.22 0.37 0.85
C ILE A 138 3.19 1.80 1.38
N ALA A 139 3.20 1.94 2.71
CA ALA A 139 3.27 3.22 3.40
C ALA A 139 4.54 3.31 4.25
N VAL A 140 5.01 4.54 4.51
CA VAL A 140 6.16 4.82 5.36
C VAL A 140 5.74 5.87 6.38
N GLU A 141 5.97 5.57 7.66
CA GLU A 141 5.78 6.50 8.78
C GLU A 141 6.87 7.59 8.76
N ASP A 142 6.52 8.84 9.06
CA ASP A 142 7.42 10.00 9.10
C ASP A 142 8.57 9.89 10.13
#